data_68492ea9d704410041dd842407c19cf4
#
_entry.id   68492ea9d704410041dd842407c19cf4
#
_cell.length_a   1.000
_cell.length_b   1.000
_cell.length_c   1.000
_cell.angle_alpha   90.00
_cell.angle_beta   90.00
_cell.angle_gamma   90.00
#
_symmetry.space_group_name_H-M   'P 1'
#
loop_
_entity.id
_entity.type
_entity.pdbx_description
1 polymer ?
#
loop_
_entity_poly.entity_id
_entity_poly.type
_entity_poly.pdbx_seq_one_letter_code
_entity_poly.pdbx_strand_id
1 'polypeptide(L)'
;NRNTMIDLAIIGGGPGGYVAAERAGAKGLNVVLFEKRELGGVCLNEGCIPTKTLLYSAKVYDYAVHGDKYGISAPGATFDFGKIVDRKNKVVKKLVGGVGSKMKAHKVRVVKGEAKIKGRSANGIEIECNGETYYAVNLLLCTGSEAFVPPIPGVKEAGDAIVTNREILDLKEQPKSLVIIGGG
;
A
#
# COMPACT_ATOMS: atom_id res chain seq x y z
N ASN A 1 2.55 23.38 -20.52
CA ASN A 1 1.62 22.88 -21.56
C ASN A 1 0.75 21.77 -20.99
N ARG A 2 -0.50 22.13 -20.55
CA ARG A 2 -1.47 21.19 -19.95
C ARG A 2 -2.26 20.38 -21.00
N ASN A 3 -1.95 20.51 -22.30
CA ASN A 3 -2.75 19.95 -23.40
C ASN A 3 -2.04 18.87 -24.23
N THR A 4 -1.01 18.22 -23.74
CA THR A 4 -0.47 17.06 -24.44
C THR A 4 -1.31 15.83 -24.07
N MET A 5 -1.87 15.14 -25.08
CA MET A 5 -2.56 13.87 -24.94
C MET A 5 -1.74 12.92 -24.07
N ILE A 6 -2.39 12.29 -23.11
CA ILE A 6 -1.76 11.29 -22.25
C ILE A 6 -1.72 9.96 -23.02
N ASP A 7 -0.53 9.39 -23.19
CA ASP A 7 -0.37 8.09 -23.88
C ASP A 7 -0.96 6.97 -23.03
N LEU A 8 -0.72 7.02 -21.70
CA LEU A 8 -1.22 6.05 -20.75
C LEU A 8 -1.65 6.71 -19.45
N ALA A 9 -2.92 6.62 -19.14
CA ALA A 9 -3.46 6.91 -17.82
C ALA A 9 -3.52 5.62 -17.00
N ILE A 10 -3.17 5.69 -15.72
CA ILE A 10 -3.20 4.54 -14.80
C ILE A 10 -4.00 4.95 -13.57
N ILE A 11 -5.02 4.18 -13.20
CA ILE A 11 -5.79 4.40 -11.97
C ILE A 11 -5.38 3.34 -10.95
N GLY A 12 -4.74 3.79 -9.85
CA GLY A 12 -4.22 2.98 -8.77
C GLY A 12 -2.70 2.87 -8.78
N GLY A 13 -2.06 3.34 -7.71
CA GLY A 13 -0.60 3.40 -7.51
C GLY A 13 -0.03 2.21 -6.74
N GLY A 14 -0.73 1.09 -6.69
CA GLY A 14 -0.24 -0.18 -6.15
C GLY A 14 0.78 -0.86 -7.06
N PRO A 15 1.23 -2.11 -6.74
CA PRO A 15 2.27 -2.82 -7.50
C PRO A 15 1.99 -2.94 -9.00
N GLY A 16 0.74 -3.19 -9.39
CA GLY A 16 0.35 -3.21 -10.81
C GLY A 16 0.54 -1.85 -11.48
N GLY A 17 0.11 -0.78 -10.80
CA GLY A 17 0.12 0.57 -11.35
C GLY A 17 1.50 1.21 -11.39
N TYR A 18 2.23 1.26 -10.26
CA TYR A 18 3.52 1.93 -10.24
C TYR A 18 4.58 1.22 -11.09
N VAL A 19 4.55 -0.12 -11.17
CA VAL A 19 5.47 -0.88 -12.04
C VAL A 19 5.18 -0.61 -13.52
N ALA A 20 3.91 -0.59 -13.91
CA ALA A 20 3.52 -0.24 -15.28
C ALA A 20 3.90 1.20 -15.62
N ALA A 21 3.64 2.14 -14.70
CA ALA A 21 3.99 3.55 -14.86
C ALA A 21 5.50 3.76 -15.03
N GLU A 22 6.33 3.13 -14.18
CA GLU A 22 7.79 3.15 -14.28
C GLU A 22 8.26 2.67 -15.65
N ARG A 23 7.75 1.52 -16.11
CA ARG A 23 8.14 0.94 -17.39
C ARG A 23 7.71 1.79 -18.60
N ALA A 24 6.48 2.31 -18.57
CA ALA A 24 5.96 3.17 -19.63
C ALA A 24 6.72 4.50 -19.70
N GLY A 25 6.97 5.14 -18.53
CA GLY A 25 7.76 6.36 -18.45
C GLY A 25 9.22 6.16 -18.91
N ALA A 26 9.84 5.03 -18.55
CA ALA A 26 11.18 4.67 -19.02
C ALA A 26 11.25 4.49 -20.56
N LYS A 27 10.13 4.18 -21.21
CA LYS A 27 10.00 4.12 -22.68
C LYS A 27 9.68 5.48 -23.31
N GLY A 28 9.60 6.53 -22.52
CA GLY A 28 9.34 7.90 -23.00
C GLY A 28 7.86 8.24 -23.23
N LEU A 29 6.93 7.38 -22.78
CA LEU A 29 5.51 7.68 -22.86
C LEU A 29 5.12 8.80 -21.89
N ASN A 30 4.14 9.62 -22.29
CA ASN A 30 3.48 10.59 -21.41
C ASN A 30 2.49 9.84 -20.49
N VAL A 31 2.90 9.61 -19.23
CA VAL A 31 2.16 8.81 -18.28
C VAL A 31 1.61 9.66 -17.14
N VAL A 32 0.32 9.46 -16.83
CA VAL A 32 -0.31 10.00 -15.63
C VAL A 32 -0.82 8.84 -14.78
N LEU A 33 -0.41 8.83 -13.51
CA LEU A 33 -0.82 7.86 -12.49
C LEU A 33 -1.69 8.56 -11.45
N PHE A 34 -2.92 8.10 -11.29
CA PHE A 34 -3.86 8.59 -10.28
C PHE A 34 -3.84 7.66 -9.06
N GLU A 35 -3.62 8.22 -7.88
CA GLU A 35 -3.64 7.47 -6.62
C GLU A 35 -4.38 8.25 -5.54
N LYS A 36 -5.43 7.64 -4.99
CA LYS A 36 -6.29 8.30 -3.99
C LYS A 36 -5.73 8.30 -2.57
N ARG A 37 -4.81 7.37 -2.29
CA ARG A 37 -4.17 7.23 -0.98
C ARG A 37 -2.67 7.47 -1.09
N GLU A 38 -1.87 6.42 -0.89
CA GLU A 38 -0.42 6.47 -0.96
C GLU A 38 0.12 5.51 -2.02
N LEU A 39 1.20 5.93 -2.70
CA LEU A 39 1.90 5.06 -3.63
C LEU A 39 2.36 3.77 -2.94
N GLY A 40 2.41 2.69 -3.71
CA GLY A 40 2.78 1.37 -3.19
C GLY A 40 1.59 0.46 -2.90
N GLY A 41 0.38 1.02 -2.80
CA GLY A 41 -0.85 0.27 -2.60
C GLY A 41 -0.85 -0.57 -1.31
N VAL A 42 -1.70 -1.60 -1.27
CA VAL A 42 -1.83 -2.49 -0.10
C VAL A 42 -0.49 -3.13 0.26
N CYS A 43 0.27 -3.62 -0.71
CA CYS A 43 1.52 -4.34 -0.44
C CYS A 43 2.50 -3.52 0.40
N LEU A 44 2.78 -2.27 0.03
CA LEU A 44 3.75 -1.44 0.74
C LEU A 44 3.18 -0.84 2.03
N ASN A 45 1.91 -0.45 2.03
CA ASN A 45 1.32 0.32 3.13
C ASN A 45 0.61 -0.55 4.16
N GLU A 46 -0.13 -1.57 3.72
CA GLU A 46 -1.13 -2.30 4.52
C GLU A 46 -1.04 -3.83 4.35
N GLY A 47 0.07 -4.36 3.83
CA GLY A 47 0.21 -5.78 3.50
C GLY A 47 1.63 -6.31 3.63
N CYS A 48 2.29 -6.57 2.51
CA CYS A 48 3.56 -7.31 2.44
C CYS A 48 4.65 -6.73 3.34
N ILE A 49 4.91 -5.44 3.20
CA ILE A 49 6.05 -4.79 3.86
C ILE A 49 5.84 -4.63 5.36
N PRO A 50 4.72 -4.05 5.84
CA PRO A 50 4.49 -3.95 7.29
C PRO A 50 4.44 -5.32 7.94
N THR A 51 3.74 -6.30 7.35
CA THR A 51 3.65 -7.66 7.89
C THR A 51 5.02 -8.31 8.02
N LYS A 52 5.82 -8.32 6.95
CA LYS A 52 7.16 -8.93 6.99
C LYS A 52 8.10 -8.21 7.94
N THR A 53 7.94 -6.89 8.09
CA THR A 53 8.76 -6.10 9.03
C THR A 53 8.44 -6.47 10.48
N LEU A 54 7.16 -6.65 10.83
CA LEU A 54 6.72 -7.11 12.15
C LEU A 54 7.16 -8.55 12.41
N LEU A 55 6.93 -9.46 11.46
CA LEU A 55 7.35 -10.86 11.56
C LEU A 55 8.86 -11.00 11.75
N TYR A 56 9.66 -10.17 11.09
CA TYR A 56 11.11 -10.20 11.29
C TYR A 56 11.52 -9.78 12.69
N SER A 57 10.84 -8.79 13.28
CA SER A 57 11.08 -8.41 14.67
C SER A 57 10.69 -9.54 15.65
N ALA A 58 9.56 -10.20 15.40
CA ALA A 58 9.16 -11.38 16.19
C ALA A 58 10.17 -12.51 16.06
N LYS A 59 10.68 -12.78 14.86
CA LYS A 59 11.70 -13.80 14.61
C LYS A 59 13.02 -13.50 15.34
N VAL A 60 13.46 -12.25 15.37
CA VAL A 60 14.66 -11.83 16.10
C VAL A 60 14.48 -12.07 17.61
N TYR A 61 13.32 -11.73 18.15
CA TYR A 61 12.98 -12.01 19.55
C TYR A 61 12.96 -13.50 19.85
N ASP A 62 12.31 -14.30 19.01
CA ASP A 62 12.26 -15.75 19.13
C ASP A 62 13.68 -16.37 19.14
N TYR A 63 14.57 -15.91 18.26
CA TYR A 63 15.96 -16.34 18.26
C TYR A 63 16.71 -15.96 19.53
N ALA A 64 16.43 -14.80 20.12
CA ALA A 64 17.04 -14.41 21.37
C ALA A 64 16.57 -15.29 22.53
N VAL A 65 15.26 -15.60 22.58
CA VAL A 65 14.67 -16.42 23.68
C VAL A 65 15.04 -17.89 23.55
N HIS A 66 15.10 -18.43 22.33
CA HIS A 66 15.35 -19.85 22.05
C HIS A 66 16.70 -20.11 21.39
N GLY A 67 17.69 -19.26 21.71
CA GLY A 67 19.02 -19.32 21.14
C GLY A 67 19.90 -20.46 21.66
N ASP A 68 19.58 -21.06 22.77
CA ASP A 68 20.41 -22.07 23.47
C ASP A 68 20.86 -23.22 22.57
N LYS A 69 19.96 -23.71 21.72
CA LYS A 69 20.24 -24.78 20.74
C LYS A 69 21.29 -24.39 19.69
N TYR A 70 21.59 -23.11 19.57
CA TYR A 70 22.64 -22.56 18.69
C TYR A 70 23.87 -22.05 19.46
N GLY A 71 23.92 -22.31 20.76
CA GLY A 71 24.99 -21.80 21.64
C GLY A 71 24.90 -20.31 21.93
N ILE A 72 23.73 -19.70 21.75
CA ILE A 72 23.48 -18.28 22.03
C ILE A 72 22.63 -18.16 23.30
N SER A 73 23.13 -17.45 24.29
CA SER A 73 22.39 -17.14 25.52
C SER A 73 22.09 -15.65 25.58
N ALA A 74 20.81 -15.32 25.74
CA ALA A 74 20.33 -13.95 25.88
C ALA A 74 19.34 -13.85 27.06
N PRO A 75 19.82 -14.02 28.31
CA PRO A 75 18.95 -13.98 29.48
C PRO A 75 18.28 -12.62 29.61
N GLY A 76 16.98 -12.61 29.91
CA GLY A 76 16.21 -11.39 30.10
C GLY A 76 15.89 -10.65 28.81
N ALA A 77 15.94 -11.31 27.66
CA ALA A 77 15.50 -10.70 26.39
C ALA A 77 14.06 -10.18 26.51
N THR A 78 13.86 -8.92 26.18
CA THR A 78 12.56 -8.24 26.18
C THR A 78 12.30 -7.59 24.84
N PHE A 79 11.08 -7.18 24.59
CA PHE A 79 10.74 -6.38 23.41
C PHE A 79 9.93 -5.15 23.81
N ASP A 80 9.97 -4.14 22.96
CA ASP A 80 9.18 -2.91 23.05
C ASP A 80 8.30 -2.86 21.80
N PHE A 81 7.01 -3.09 21.98
CA PHE A 81 6.06 -3.15 20.86
C PHE A 81 5.98 -1.83 20.11
N GLY A 82 6.02 -0.69 20.82
CA GLY A 82 6.01 0.64 20.22
C GLY A 82 7.20 0.85 19.27
N LYS A 83 8.41 0.48 19.70
CA LYS A 83 9.62 0.56 18.85
C LYS A 83 9.55 -0.38 17.65
N ILE A 84 8.91 -1.54 17.78
CA ILE A 84 8.69 -2.47 16.65
C ILE A 84 7.78 -1.82 15.62
N VAL A 85 6.68 -1.21 16.05
CA VAL A 85 5.75 -0.49 15.18
C VAL A 85 6.42 0.72 14.53
N ASP A 86 7.18 1.51 15.26
CA ASP A 86 7.94 2.63 14.72
C ASP A 86 8.95 2.22 13.65
N ARG A 87 9.65 1.09 13.88
CA ARG A 87 10.54 0.51 12.88
C ARG A 87 9.76 0.14 11.61
N LYS A 88 8.61 -0.52 11.74
CA LYS A 88 7.72 -0.86 10.62
C LYS A 88 7.35 0.39 9.82
N ASN A 89 6.91 1.45 10.50
CA ASN A 89 6.53 2.70 9.87
C ASN A 89 7.69 3.36 9.10
N LYS A 90 8.90 3.35 9.65
CA LYS A 90 10.10 3.87 8.97
C LYS A 90 10.42 3.08 7.69
N VAL A 91 10.30 1.76 7.72
CA VAL A 91 10.54 0.89 6.55
C VAL A 91 9.50 1.17 5.45
N VAL A 92 8.22 1.23 5.81
CA VAL A 92 7.13 1.56 4.86
C VAL A 92 7.39 2.91 4.22
N LYS A 93 7.61 3.96 5.02
CA LYS A 93 7.87 5.31 4.53
C LYS A 93 9.05 5.37 3.56
N LYS A 94 10.14 4.66 3.86
CA LYS A 94 11.32 4.60 2.99
C LYS A 94 10.99 3.99 1.62
N LEU A 95 10.24 2.89 1.60
CA LEU A 95 9.89 2.20 0.35
C LEU A 95 8.87 2.97 -0.47
N VAL A 96 7.86 3.56 0.15
CA VAL A 96 6.89 4.45 -0.52
C VAL A 96 7.61 5.65 -1.13
N GLY A 97 8.55 6.27 -0.40
CA GLY A 97 9.39 7.34 -0.92
C GLY A 97 10.24 6.90 -2.12
N GLY A 98 10.74 5.66 -2.11
CA GLY A 98 11.46 5.07 -3.22
C GLY A 98 10.60 4.95 -4.49
N VAL A 99 9.34 4.53 -4.36
CA VAL A 99 8.39 4.51 -5.49
C VAL A 99 8.17 5.93 -6.03
N GLY A 100 7.95 6.90 -5.16
CA GLY A 100 7.80 8.31 -5.58
C GLY A 100 9.02 8.84 -6.34
N SER A 101 10.22 8.48 -5.89
CA SER A 101 11.47 8.85 -6.56
C SER A 101 11.58 8.24 -7.95
N LYS A 102 11.17 6.97 -8.12
CA LYS A 102 11.12 6.29 -9.41
C LYS A 102 10.13 6.95 -10.38
N MET A 103 8.94 7.34 -9.89
CA MET A 103 7.97 8.08 -10.70
C MET A 103 8.58 9.37 -11.25
N LYS A 104 9.26 10.14 -10.39
CA LYS A 104 9.96 11.37 -10.80
C LYS A 104 11.08 11.10 -11.81
N ALA A 105 11.91 10.10 -11.57
CA ALA A 105 13.04 9.75 -12.45
C ALA A 105 12.58 9.40 -13.87
N HIS A 106 11.42 8.77 -14.01
CA HIS A 106 10.83 8.39 -15.29
C HIS A 106 9.76 9.37 -15.80
N LYS A 107 9.71 10.60 -15.22
CA LYS A 107 8.80 11.68 -15.63
C LYS A 107 7.30 11.30 -15.59
N VAL A 108 6.93 10.33 -14.76
CA VAL A 108 5.54 9.97 -14.53
C VAL A 108 4.88 11.06 -13.68
N ARG A 109 3.79 11.63 -14.18
CA ARG A 109 2.97 12.57 -13.42
C ARG A 109 2.07 11.81 -12.47
N VAL A 110 2.29 11.97 -11.16
CA VAL A 110 1.41 11.40 -10.13
C VAL A 110 0.39 12.47 -9.72
N VAL A 111 -0.88 12.12 -9.83
CA VAL A 111 -2.01 12.93 -9.39
C VAL A 111 -2.62 12.28 -8.16
N LYS A 112 -2.52 12.95 -7.00
CA LYS A 112 -3.14 12.46 -5.78
C LYS A 112 -4.62 12.82 -5.78
N GLY A 113 -5.49 11.81 -5.83
CA GLY A 113 -6.93 11.99 -5.85
C GLY A 113 -7.66 10.76 -6.38
N GLU A 114 -8.96 10.73 -6.15
CA GLU A 114 -9.84 9.70 -6.69
C GLU A 114 -10.21 10.02 -8.13
N ALA A 115 -9.77 9.18 -9.06
CA ALA A 115 -10.07 9.32 -10.47
C ALA A 115 -11.39 8.63 -10.83
N LYS A 116 -12.20 9.30 -11.65
CA LYS A 116 -13.48 8.78 -12.16
C LYS A 116 -13.45 8.72 -13.68
N ILE A 117 -13.79 7.57 -14.24
CA ILE A 117 -13.94 7.40 -15.69
C ILE A 117 -15.26 8.01 -16.11
N LYS A 118 -15.23 8.97 -17.01
CA LYS A 118 -16.44 9.65 -17.52
C LYS A 118 -16.94 9.03 -18.82
N GLY A 119 -16.05 8.42 -19.58
CA GLY A 119 -16.41 7.80 -20.86
C GLY A 119 -15.29 7.92 -21.90
N ARG A 120 -15.68 7.89 -23.16
CA ARG A 120 -14.81 8.09 -24.32
C ARG A 120 -15.42 9.15 -25.24
N SER A 121 -14.59 10.08 -25.67
CA SER A 121 -14.93 11.13 -26.62
C SER A 121 -14.00 11.08 -27.84
N ALA A 122 -14.15 12.04 -28.77
CA ALA A 122 -13.19 12.21 -29.86
C ALA A 122 -11.77 12.53 -29.37
N ASN A 123 -11.64 13.07 -28.16
CA ASN A 123 -10.37 13.41 -27.53
C ASN A 123 -9.73 12.23 -26.74
N GLY A 124 -10.32 11.04 -26.77
CA GLY A 124 -9.82 9.86 -26.07
C GLY A 124 -10.67 9.47 -24.86
N ILE A 125 -10.07 8.71 -23.94
CA ILE A 125 -10.70 8.29 -22.68
C ILE A 125 -10.69 9.48 -21.72
N GLU A 126 -11.86 9.84 -21.24
CA GLU A 126 -12.07 10.97 -20.34
C GLU A 126 -12.06 10.53 -18.87
N ILE A 127 -11.18 11.16 -18.09
CA ILE A 127 -10.97 10.87 -16.67
C ILE A 127 -11.07 12.18 -15.91
N GLU A 128 -11.86 12.20 -14.85
CA GLU A 128 -11.96 13.33 -13.93
C GLU A 128 -11.22 13.01 -12.63
N CYS A 129 -10.43 13.96 -12.14
CA CYS A 129 -9.80 13.88 -10.82
C CYS A 129 -9.63 15.29 -10.25
N ASN A 130 -10.09 15.50 -9.01
CA ASN A 130 -10.02 16.79 -8.30
C ASN A 130 -10.63 17.98 -9.10
N GLY A 131 -11.70 17.75 -9.85
CA GLY A 131 -12.34 18.78 -10.68
C GLY A 131 -11.60 19.10 -11.98
N GLU A 132 -10.49 18.45 -12.28
CA GLU A 132 -9.78 18.55 -13.56
C GLU A 132 -10.15 17.34 -14.46
N THR A 133 -10.27 17.61 -15.77
CA THR A 133 -10.50 16.58 -16.78
C THR A 133 -9.20 16.26 -17.52
N TYR A 134 -8.95 14.97 -17.70
CA TYR A 134 -7.79 14.40 -18.38
C TYR A 134 -8.25 13.56 -19.55
N TYR A 135 -7.48 13.59 -20.65
CA TYR A 135 -7.75 12.78 -21.84
C TYR A 135 -6.56 11.86 -22.12
N ALA A 136 -6.83 10.58 -22.29
CA ALA A 136 -5.82 9.56 -22.53
C ALA A 136 -6.15 8.67 -23.72
N VAL A 137 -5.11 8.24 -24.42
CA VAL A 137 -5.22 7.24 -25.50
C VAL A 137 -5.57 5.88 -24.91
N ASN A 138 -4.84 5.51 -23.85
CA ASN A 138 -4.97 4.22 -23.15
C ASN A 138 -5.23 4.43 -21.68
N LEU A 139 -5.99 3.51 -21.08
CA LEU A 139 -6.28 3.47 -19.65
C LEU A 139 -5.96 2.08 -19.10
N LEU A 140 -5.18 2.05 -18.01
CA LEU A 140 -4.90 0.86 -17.23
C LEU A 140 -5.56 0.96 -15.86
N LEU A 141 -6.36 -0.05 -15.51
CA LEU A 141 -7.04 -0.13 -14.22
C LEU A 141 -6.23 -1.02 -13.26
N CYS A 142 -5.72 -0.43 -12.19
CA CYS A 142 -4.97 -1.10 -11.13
C CYS A 142 -5.53 -0.73 -9.75
N THR A 143 -6.85 -0.68 -9.65
CA THR A 143 -7.58 -0.15 -8.48
C THR A 143 -7.48 -1.04 -7.24
N GLY A 144 -6.98 -2.28 -7.39
CA GLY A 144 -6.79 -3.23 -6.29
C GLY A 144 -8.09 -3.78 -5.71
N SER A 145 -8.02 -4.19 -4.46
CA SER A 145 -9.13 -4.75 -3.70
C SER A 145 -9.07 -4.30 -2.24
N GLU A 146 -10.18 -4.45 -1.54
CA GLU A 146 -10.29 -4.14 -0.12
C GLU A 146 -10.76 -5.38 0.65
N ALA A 147 -10.45 -5.42 1.96
CA ALA A 147 -10.96 -6.46 2.82
C ALA A 147 -12.48 -6.40 2.88
N PHE A 148 -13.12 -7.51 2.60
CA PHE A 148 -14.55 -7.66 2.78
C PHE A 148 -14.84 -8.14 4.19
N VAL A 149 -15.62 -7.38 4.94
CA VAL A 149 -16.12 -7.77 6.25
C VAL A 149 -17.50 -8.41 6.05
N PRO A 150 -17.64 -9.73 6.24
CA PRO A 150 -18.90 -10.40 6.00
C PRO A 150 -19.96 -9.98 7.04
N PRO A 151 -21.25 -9.98 6.68
CA PRO A 151 -22.35 -9.57 7.55
C PRO A 151 -22.70 -10.65 8.59
N ILE A 152 -21.72 -10.98 9.45
CA ILE A 152 -21.91 -11.93 10.55
C ILE A 152 -22.63 -11.22 11.69
N PRO A 153 -23.65 -11.84 12.33
CA PRO A 153 -24.31 -11.28 13.49
C PRO A 153 -23.31 -10.88 14.59
N GLY A 154 -23.45 -9.70 15.14
CA GLY A 154 -22.55 -9.15 16.16
C GLY A 154 -21.37 -8.32 15.63
N VAL A 155 -21.05 -8.38 14.34
CA VAL A 155 -19.90 -7.62 13.78
C VAL A 155 -20.13 -6.11 13.85
N LYS A 156 -21.36 -5.64 13.56
CA LYS A 156 -21.68 -4.21 13.63
C LYS A 156 -21.65 -3.70 15.06
N GLU A 157 -22.16 -4.49 15.98
CA GLU A 157 -22.25 -4.19 17.41
C GLU A 157 -20.87 -4.21 18.08
N ALA A 158 -19.95 -4.99 17.57
CA ALA A 158 -18.58 -5.08 18.09
C ALA A 158 -17.72 -3.85 17.77
N GLY A 159 -18.11 -3.04 16.78
CA GLY A 159 -17.46 -1.76 16.46
C GLY A 159 -15.95 -1.88 16.31
N ASP A 160 -15.20 -1.06 17.05
CA ASP A 160 -13.72 -0.99 16.98
C ASP A 160 -12.98 -2.27 17.45
N ALA A 161 -13.70 -3.25 18.01
CA ALA A 161 -13.11 -4.56 18.32
C ALA A 161 -12.87 -5.41 17.06
N ILE A 162 -13.50 -5.04 15.93
CA ILE A 162 -13.27 -5.67 14.63
C ILE A 162 -12.22 -4.89 13.87
N VAL A 163 -11.15 -5.57 13.52
CA VAL A 163 -10.03 -5.00 12.76
C VAL A 163 -9.77 -5.81 11.50
N THR A 164 -9.39 -5.14 10.42
CA THR A 164 -8.93 -5.76 9.18
C THR A 164 -7.39 -5.78 9.13
N ASN A 165 -6.83 -6.18 7.98
CA ASN A 165 -5.40 -6.11 7.75
C ASN A 165 -4.81 -4.70 7.92
N ARG A 166 -5.61 -3.65 7.82
CA ARG A 166 -5.15 -2.27 7.98
C ARG A 166 -4.95 -1.90 9.44
N GLU A 167 -6.02 -2.00 10.21
CA GLU A 167 -6.05 -1.56 11.59
C GLU A 167 -5.10 -2.41 12.47
N ILE A 168 -5.04 -3.74 12.22
CA ILE A 168 -4.17 -4.62 13.00
C ILE A 168 -2.69 -4.29 12.83
N LEU A 169 -2.28 -3.82 11.65
CA LEU A 169 -0.88 -3.44 11.38
C LEU A 169 -0.49 -2.10 12.03
N ASP A 170 -1.48 -1.32 12.49
CA ASP A 170 -1.27 -0.01 13.11
C ASP A 170 -1.64 0.05 14.60
N LEU A 171 -1.87 -1.11 15.22
CA LEU A 171 -2.09 -1.19 16.66
C LEU A 171 -0.93 -0.53 17.43
N LYS A 172 -1.29 0.24 18.46
CA LYS A 172 -0.31 0.93 19.33
C LYS A 172 0.17 0.04 20.45
N GLU A 173 -0.66 -0.91 20.84
CA GLU A 173 -0.41 -1.86 21.93
C GLU A 173 -0.65 -3.28 21.44
N GLN A 174 0.13 -4.20 21.99
CA GLN A 174 -0.07 -5.62 21.69
C GLN A 174 -1.37 -6.11 22.35
N PRO A 175 -2.32 -6.70 21.62
CA PRO A 175 -3.52 -7.25 22.21
C PRO A 175 -3.18 -8.47 23.09
N LYS A 176 -3.90 -8.65 24.19
CA LYS A 176 -3.73 -9.82 25.08
C LYS A 176 -4.26 -11.10 24.42
N SER A 177 -5.25 -10.97 23.57
CA SER A 177 -5.84 -12.07 22.80
C SER A 177 -6.33 -11.55 21.45
N LEU A 178 -6.35 -12.43 20.47
CA LEU A 178 -6.83 -12.14 19.11
C LEU A 178 -7.61 -13.35 18.59
N VAL A 179 -8.79 -13.09 18.06
CA VAL A 179 -9.57 -14.10 17.33
C VAL A 179 -9.54 -13.75 15.86
N ILE A 180 -9.22 -14.73 15.01
CA ILE A 180 -9.14 -14.55 13.56
C ILE A 180 -10.31 -15.30 12.94
N ILE A 181 -11.13 -14.58 12.16
CA ILE A 181 -12.24 -15.16 11.41
C ILE A 181 -11.80 -15.25 9.95
N GLY A 182 -11.57 -16.47 9.49
CA GLY A 182 -11.02 -16.77 8.17
C GLY A 182 -9.56 -17.19 8.23
N GLY A 183 -9.14 -18.07 7.34
CA GLY A 183 -7.80 -18.67 7.30
C GLY A 183 -7.21 -18.73 5.89
N GLY A 184 -7.66 -17.82 5.01
CA GLY A 184 -7.18 -17.72 3.63
C GLY A 184 -5.84 -16.99 3.51
#